data_c1f4867f4e62f4142baa1b6280883979
#
_entry.id   c1f4867f4e62f4142baa1b6280883979
#
_cell.length_a   1.000
_cell.length_b   1.000
_cell.length_c   1.000
_cell.angle_alpha   90.00
_cell.angle_beta   90.00
_cell.angle_gamma   90.00
#
_symmetry.space_group_name_H-M   'P 1'
#
loop_
_entity.id
_entity.type
_entity.pdbx_description
1 polymer ?
#
loop_
_entity_poly.entity_id
_entity_poly.type
_entity_poly.pdbx_seq_one_letter_code
_entity_poly.pdbx_strand_id
1 'polypeptide(L)'
;YHYVLQDKLNRLAAGIEEMTQDFEYKGMVDTGALVDTAVAQRAGIGFIGKNGLVISKEYGSYMFLGELITNLEIEPDQPVDYGCGDCRRCLDACPTSCFIGDGSMTAKRCLSFQTQDKGMMDLEFRKKIKTVIYGCDICQISCPYNKGLDNPLATEIDPDLAHPELIPFIELSN
;
A
#
# COMPACT_ATOMS: atom_id res chain seq x y z
N TYR A 1 -7.80 7.30 3.87
CA TYR A 1 -6.58 7.19 4.68
C TYR A 1 -5.71 8.46 4.64
N HIS A 2 -5.68 9.24 3.55
CA HIS A 2 -4.84 10.45 3.41
C HIS A 2 -5.02 11.41 4.60
N TYR A 3 -6.25 11.80 4.93
CA TYR A 3 -6.53 12.73 6.04
C TYR A 3 -6.05 12.20 7.39
N VAL A 4 -6.24 10.89 7.62
CA VAL A 4 -5.82 10.25 8.88
C VAL A 4 -4.30 10.24 9.00
N LEU A 5 -3.60 9.94 7.91
CA LEU A 5 -2.16 9.89 7.91
C LEU A 5 -1.55 11.30 7.98
N GLN A 6 -2.12 12.27 7.27
CA GLN A 6 -1.71 13.67 7.36
C GLN A 6 -1.88 14.24 8.78
N ASP A 7 -2.99 13.91 9.46
CA ASP A 7 -3.19 14.30 10.86
C ASP A 7 -2.10 13.72 11.77
N LYS A 8 -1.75 12.44 11.58
CA LYS A 8 -0.67 11.80 12.34
C LYS A 8 0.69 12.47 12.09
N LEU A 9 1.00 12.82 10.83
CA LEU A 9 2.23 13.54 10.49
C LEU A 9 2.25 14.94 11.13
N ASN A 10 1.13 15.67 11.10
CA ASN A 10 1.04 16.99 11.73
C ASN A 10 1.23 16.91 13.26
N ARG A 11 0.65 15.89 13.90
CA ARG A 11 0.85 15.66 15.35
C ARG A 11 2.29 15.28 15.68
N LEU A 12 2.93 14.47 14.84
CA LEU A 12 4.35 14.15 14.98
C LEU A 12 5.20 15.43 14.86
N ALA A 13 4.93 16.25 13.84
CA ALA A 13 5.64 17.50 13.62
C ALA A 13 5.47 18.47 14.81
N ALA A 14 4.27 18.62 15.34
CA ALA A 14 4.01 19.45 16.51
C ALA A 14 4.82 18.98 17.75
N GLY A 15 4.91 17.66 17.96
CA GLY A 15 5.76 17.13 19.04
C GLY A 15 7.25 17.40 18.83
N ILE A 16 7.73 17.43 17.59
CA ILE A 16 9.11 17.76 17.28
C ILE A 16 9.38 19.27 17.49
N GLU A 17 8.45 20.15 17.11
CA GLU A 17 8.53 21.59 17.32
C GLU A 17 8.68 21.97 18.81
N GLU A 18 8.09 21.20 19.72
CA GLU A 18 8.25 21.38 21.16
C GLU A 18 9.69 21.06 21.65
N MET A 19 10.41 20.25 20.87
CA MET A 19 11.73 19.72 21.27
C MET A 19 12.91 20.48 20.63
N THR A 20 12.68 21.20 19.55
CA THR A 20 13.75 21.86 18.79
C THR A 20 13.33 23.21 18.24
N GLN A 21 14.33 24.09 18.02
CA GLN A 21 14.11 25.40 17.39
C GLN A 21 14.38 25.32 15.88
N ASP A 22 13.79 26.25 15.14
CA ASP A 22 13.98 26.38 13.67
C ASP A 22 13.62 25.10 12.89
N PHE A 23 12.58 24.39 13.34
CA PHE A 23 12.08 23.20 12.69
C PHE A 23 11.21 23.57 11.48
N GLU A 24 11.66 23.19 10.30
CA GLU A 24 10.85 23.27 9.08
C GLU A 24 10.50 21.86 8.60
N TYR A 25 9.27 21.67 8.16
CA TYR A 25 8.83 20.35 7.68
C TYR A 25 7.79 20.44 6.56
N LYS A 26 7.69 19.34 5.82
CA LYS A 26 6.62 19.09 4.86
C LYS A 26 6.16 17.65 4.96
N GLY A 27 4.91 17.46 5.38
CA GLY A 27 4.26 16.15 5.36
C GLY A 27 3.79 15.78 3.94
N MET A 28 4.03 14.54 3.53
CA MET A 28 3.57 14.00 2.26
C MET A 28 2.91 12.63 2.47
N VAL A 29 1.86 12.37 1.72
CA VAL A 29 1.12 11.10 1.72
C VAL A 29 0.70 10.80 0.29
N ASP A 30 1.23 9.74 -0.31
CA ASP A 30 0.87 9.16 -1.61
C ASP A 30 1.09 10.10 -2.83
N THR A 31 0.60 11.31 -2.78
CA THR A 31 0.62 12.26 -3.92
C THR A 31 1.86 13.17 -3.95
N GLY A 32 2.92 12.80 -3.29
CA GLY A 32 4.18 13.53 -3.21
C GLY A 32 5.07 13.39 -4.46
N ALA A 33 6.22 14.04 -4.42
CA ALA A 33 7.27 13.92 -5.45
C ALA A 33 8.22 12.74 -5.18
N LEU A 34 8.08 12.07 -4.05
CA LEU A 34 8.90 10.94 -3.64
C LEU A 34 8.28 9.61 -4.11
N VAL A 35 9.10 8.59 -4.18
CA VAL A 35 8.67 7.20 -4.38
C VAL A 35 8.61 6.56 -2.99
N ASP A 36 7.43 6.59 -2.37
CA ASP A 36 7.19 6.21 -0.97
C ASP A 36 7.79 4.84 -0.62
N THR A 37 7.67 3.85 -1.50
CA THR A 37 8.23 2.51 -1.29
C THR A 37 9.76 2.52 -1.21
N ALA A 38 10.42 3.35 -2.03
CA ALA A 38 11.87 3.46 -2.01
C ALA A 38 12.38 4.21 -0.77
N VAL A 39 11.63 5.23 -0.34
CA VAL A 39 11.91 5.95 0.92
C VAL A 39 11.76 5.02 2.11
N ALA A 40 10.65 4.29 2.19
CA ALA A 40 10.40 3.33 3.27
C ALA A 40 11.46 2.23 3.36
N GLN A 41 11.92 1.71 2.21
CA GLN A 41 13.02 0.73 2.18
C GLN A 41 14.32 1.33 2.73
N ARG A 42 14.67 2.56 2.33
CA ARG A 42 15.87 3.26 2.81
C ARG A 42 15.80 3.60 4.29
N ALA A 43 14.59 3.92 4.77
CA ALA A 43 14.32 4.20 6.18
C ALA A 43 14.23 2.93 7.05
N GLY A 44 14.54 1.74 6.55
CA GLY A 44 14.53 0.51 7.33
C GLY A 44 13.15 0.03 7.76
N ILE A 45 12.06 0.58 7.22
CA ILE A 45 10.69 0.16 7.55
C ILE A 45 10.43 -1.27 7.07
N GLY A 46 10.97 -1.64 5.93
CA GLY A 46 10.83 -2.97 5.35
C GLY A 46 11.60 -3.10 4.05
N PHE A 47 11.43 -4.22 3.38
CA PHE A 47 12.01 -4.47 2.05
C PHE A 47 10.93 -4.40 0.96
N ILE A 48 11.33 -4.13 -0.28
CA ILE A 48 10.42 -4.20 -1.43
C ILE A 48 10.28 -5.67 -1.83
N GLY A 49 9.06 -6.20 -1.67
CA GLY A 49 8.73 -7.57 -2.02
C GLY A 49 8.66 -7.81 -3.54
N LYS A 50 8.64 -9.08 -3.95
CA LYS A 50 8.46 -9.48 -5.37
C LYS A 50 7.13 -9.01 -5.97
N ASN A 51 6.19 -8.58 -5.13
CA ASN A 51 4.92 -7.95 -5.52
C ASN A 51 4.98 -6.41 -5.57
N GLY A 52 6.15 -5.81 -5.40
CA GLY A 52 6.35 -4.37 -5.47
C GLY A 52 5.91 -3.58 -4.23
N LEU A 53 5.40 -4.24 -3.20
CA LEU A 53 4.98 -3.60 -1.95
C LEU A 53 6.10 -3.62 -0.92
N VAL A 54 6.11 -2.63 -0.02
CA VAL A 54 6.96 -2.66 1.16
C VAL A 54 6.42 -3.71 2.14
N ILE A 55 7.30 -4.55 2.64
CA ILE A 55 6.97 -5.64 3.56
C ILE A 55 7.81 -5.51 4.83
N SER A 56 7.14 -5.34 5.96
CA SER A 56 7.71 -5.35 7.30
C SER A 56 7.50 -6.70 7.98
N LYS A 57 8.39 -7.08 8.92
CA LYS A 57 8.15 -8.24 9.79
C LYS A 57 7.00 -8.01 10.76
N GLU A 58 6.83 -6.77 11.20
CA GLU A 58 5.84 -6.42 12.23
C GLU A 58 4.44 -6.20 11.65
N TYR A 59 4.36 -5.53 10.49
CA TYR A 59 3.07 -5.10 9.91
C TYR A 59 2.75 -5.76 8.56
N GLY A 60 3.60 -6.66 8.07
CA GLY A 60 3.44 -7.23 6.74
C GLY A 60 3.47 -6.17 5.64
N SER A 61 2.56 -6.26 4.69
CA SER A 61 2.39 -5.25 3.63
C SER A 61 1.13 -4.38 3.79
N TYR A 62 0.38 -4.56 4.88
CA TYR A 62 -0.84 -3.78 5.18
C TYR A 62 -0.51 -2.48 5.90
N MET A 63 0.31 -1.66 5.25
CA MET A 63 0.75 -0.36 5.76
C MET A 63 0.41 0.75 4.77
N PHE A 64 0.04 1.90 5.30
CA PHE A 64 0.02 3.14 4.55
C PHE A 64 1.27 3.94 4.91
N LEU A 65 1.96 4.45 3.89
CA LEU A 65 3.20 5.20 4.04
C LEU A 65 2.92 6.70 4.06
N GLY A 66 3.73 7.42 4.81
CA GLY A 66 3.74 8.87 4.82
C GLY A 66 5.12 9.35 5.23
N GLU A 67 5.56 10.46 4.66
CA GLU A 67 6.87 11.04 4.85
C GLU A 67 6.78 12.41 5.51
N LEU A 68 7.76 12.69 6.35
CA LEU A 68 8.01 14.01 6.90
C LEU A 68 9.39 14.48 6.43
N ILE A 69 9.41 15.35 5.42
CA ILE A 69 10.65 16.00 4.99
C ILE A 69 10.95 17.12 5.99
N THR A 70 12.19 17.21 6.44
CA THR A 70 12.59 18.16 7.47
C THR A 70 13.99 18.67 7.23
N ASN A 71 14.31 19.83 7.82
CA ASN A 71 15.66 20.42 7.87
C ASN A 71 16.52 19.85 9.02
N LEU A 72 15.99 18.92 9.83
CA LEU A 72 16.76 18.32 10.91
C LEU A 72 17.81 17.36 10.38
N GLU A 73 19.01 17.41 10.94
CA GLU A 73 20.01 16.36 10.77
C GLU A 73 19.60 15.14 11.63
N ILE A 74 19.13 14.09 10.98
CA ILE A 74 18.74 12.82 11.60
C ILE A 74 19.67 11.75 11.05
N GLU A 75 20.29 10.97 11.95
CA GLU A 75 21.10 9.82 11.53
C GLU A 75 20.19 8.79 10.82
N PRO A 76 20.53 8.37 9.58
CA PRO A 76 19.68 7.46 8.84
C PRO A 76 19.72 6.04 9.42
N ASP A 77 18.55 5.43 9.50
CA ASP A 77 18.42 4.00 9.77
C ASP A 77 19.04 3.16 8.65
N GLN A 78 19.37 1.91 8.99
CA GLN A 78 19.90 0.98 8.01
C GLN A 78 18.76 0.19 7.33
N PRO A 79 18.87 -0.07 6.02
CA PRO A 79 17.95 -0.99 5.36
C PRO A 79 17.90 -2.36 6.05
N VAL A 80 16.74 -3.00 6.01
CA VAL A 80 16.58 -4.34 6.61
C VAL A 80 17.39 -5.40 5.84
N ASP A 81 17.86 -6.42 6.54
CA ASP A 81 18.71 -7.51 6.02
C ASP A 81 17.93 -8.78 5.64
N TYR A 82 16.62 -8.70 5.59
CA TYR A 82 15.74 -9.81 5.22
C TYR A 82 14.90 -9.49 3.97
N GLY A 83 14.28 -10.51 3.37
CA GLY A 83 13.53 -10.35 2.13
C GLY A 83 12.73 -11.59 1.74
N CYS A 84 12.26 -11.63 0.51
CA CYS A 84 11.46 -12.74 -0.02
C CYS A 84 12.22 -14.07 -0.16
N GLY A 85 13.56 -14.05 -0.29
CA GLY A 85 14.32 -15.24 -0.63
C GLY A 85 13.74 -15.95 -1.88
N ASP A 86 13.58 -17.26 -1.81
CA ASP A 86 13.04 -18.09 -2.90
C ASP A 86 11.50 -18.11 -2.98
N CYS A 87 10.80 -17.40 -2.08
CA CYS A 87 9.34 -17.36 -2.08
C CYS A 87 8.79 -16.76 -3.37
N ARG A 88 7.74 -17.40 -3.93
CA ARG A 88 7.06 -16.99 -5.17
C ARG A 88 5.53 -16.89 -5.02
N ARG A 89 5.00 -17.01 -3.82
CA ARG A 89 3.55 -17.15 -3.59
C ARG A 89 2.71 -16.04 -4.22
N CYS A 90 3.14 -14.78 -4.13
CA CYS A 90 2.43 -13.66 -4.73
C CYS A 90 2.45 -13.69 -6.27
N LEU A 91 3.55 -14.15 -6.87
CA LEU A 91 3.68 -14.31 -8.31
C LEU A 91 2.74 -15.40 -8.82
N ASP A 92 2.77 -16.55 -8.14
CA ASP A 92 1.98 -17.74 -8.52
C ASP A 92 0.48 -17.55 -8.27
N ALA A 93 0.11 -16.76 -7.25
CA ALA A 93 -1.28 -16.45 -6.94
C ALA A 93 -1.89 -15.36 -7.84
N CYS A 94 -1.07 -14.54 -8.52
CA CYS A 94 -1.57 -13.43 -9.33
C CYS A 94 -2.35 -13.93 -10.55
N PRO A 95 -3.66 -13.66 -10.67
CA PRO A 95 -4.49 -14.20 -11.76
C PRO A 95 -4.12 -13.64 -13.13
N THR A 96 -3.40 -12.52 -13.18
CA THR A 96 -3.00 -11.85 -14.41
C THR A 96 -1.50 -11.92 -14.67
N SER A 97 -0.74 -12.53 -13.75
CA SER A 97 0.72 -12.66 -13.85
C SER A 97 1.40 -11.30 -14.13
N CYS A 98 1.00 -10.27 -13.39
CA CYS A 98 1.48 -8.91 -13.61
C CYS A 98 2.91 -8.68 -13.09
N PHE A 99 3.41 -9.52 -12.19
CA PHE A 99 4.72 -9.35 -11.55
C PHE A 99 5.85 -9.95 -12.38
N ILE A 100 7.00 -9.27 -12.39
CA ILE A 100 8.23 -9.72 -13.06
C ILE A 100 9.07 -10.58 -12.10
N GLY A 101 9.02 -10.31 -10.80
CA GLY A 101 9.66 -11.10 -9.75
C GLY A 101 10.88 -10.44 -9.09
N ASP A 102 11.22 -9.25 -9.54
CA ASP A 102 12.29 -8.40 -9.02
C ASP A 102 11.79 -7.20 -8.19
N GLY A 103 10.50 -7.20 -7.84
CA GLY A 103 9.80 -6.08 -7.21
C GLY A 103 9.10 -5.15 -8.21
N SER A 104 9.29 -5.38 -9.50
CA SER A 104 8.59 -4.63 -10.53
C SER A 104 7.37 -5.38 -11.08
N MET A 105 6.47 -4.63 -11.72
CA MET A 105 5.25 -5.19 -12.30
C MET A 105 4.79 -4.43 -13.54
N THR A 106 4.02 -5.10 -14.37
CA THR A 106 3.28 -4.47 -15.46
C THR A 106 1.95 -3.95 -14.92
N ALA A 107 1.89 -2.67 -14.55
CA ALA A 107 0.73 -2.06 -13.89
C ALA A 107 -0.58 -2.29 -14.65
N LYS A 108 -0.60 -2.12 -15.98
CA LYS A 108 -1.76 -2.38 -16.83
C LYS A 108 -2.31 -3.81 -16.78
N ARG A 109 -1.54 -4.76 -16.28
CA ARG A 109 -2.00 -6.14 -16.04
C ARG A 109 -2.51 -6.36 -14.62
N CYS A 110 -2.26 -5.45 -13.68
CA CYS A 110 -2.71 -5.57 -12.31
C CYS A 110 -4.24 -5.41 -12.22
N LEU A 111 -4.94 -6.34 -11.56
CA LEU A 111 -6.40 -6.22 -11.37
C LEU A 111 -6.76 -4.99 -10.53
N SER A 112 -5.93 -4.62 -9.55
CA SER A 112 -6.15 -3.40 -8.79
C SER A 112 -6.16 -2.17 -9.69
N PHE A 113 -5.21 -2.07 -10.64
CA PHE A 113 -5.19 -1.02 -11.65
C PHE A 113 -6.43 -1.09 -12.55
N GLN A 114 -6.77 -2.28 -13.07
CA GLN A 114 -7.90 -2.48 -13.97
C GLN A 114 -9.25 -2.09 -13.36
N THR A 115 -9.42 -2.27 -12.05
CA THR A 115 -10.66 -1.87 -11.35
C THR A 115 -10.77 -0.37 -11.11
N GLN A 116 -9.68 0.38 -11.25
CA GLN A 116 -9.58 1.82 -11.01
C GLN A 116 -9.42 2.62 -12.30
N ASP A 117 -9.08 1.96 -13.41
CA ASP A 117 -8.90 2.61 -14.70
C ASP A 117 -10.26 3.03 -15.29
N LYS A 118 -10.24 4.15 -16.03
CA LYS A 118 -11.47 4.68 -16.64
C LYS A 118 -11.81 3.90 -17.90
N GLY A 119 -13.10 3.67 -18.09
CA GLY A 119 -13.62 3.02 -19.28
C GLY A 119 -13.98 1.56 -19.07
N MET A 120 -14.13 0.83 -20.17
CA MET A 120 -14.59 -0.55 -20.13
C MET A 120 -13.40 -1.50 -20.04
N MET A 121 -13.36 -2.28 -18.97
CA MET A 121 -12.34 -3.32 -18.77
C MET A 121 -12.38 -4.37 -19.89
N ASP A 122 -11.23 -4.78 -20.39
CA ASP A 122 -11.10 -5.84 -21.40
C ASP A 122 -11.65 -7.19 -20.93
N LEU A 123 -12.21 -7.97 -21.85
CA LEU A 123 -12.80 -9.29 -21.55
C LEU A 123 -11.83 -10.26 -20.86
N GLU A 124 -10.55 -10.17 -21.15
CA GLU A 124 -9.52 -10.97 -20.49
C GLU A 124 -9.53 -10.75 -18.97
N PHE A 125 -9.59 -9.49 -18.54
CA PHE A 125 -9.58 -9.13 -17.12
C PHE A 125 -10.92 -9.38 -16.45
N ARG A 126 -12.05 -9.14 -17.15
CA ARG A 126 -13.40 -9.42 -16.61
C ARG A 126 -13.58 -10.87 -16.18
N LYS A 127 -12.99 -11.81 -16.89
CA LYS A 127 -13.03 -13.25 -16.52
C LYS A 127 -12.20 -13.56 -15.27
N LYS A 128 -11.23 -12.70 -14.95
CA LYS A 128 -10.29 -12.90 -13.84
C LYS A 128 -10.67 -12.13 -12.57
N ILE A 129 -11.53 -11.11 -12.70
CA ILE A 129 -11.91 -10.23 -11.60
C ILE A 129 -12.73 -10.97 -10.51
N LYS A 130 -13.52 -11.99 -10.89
CA LYS A 130 -14.39 -12.78 -9.98
C LYS A 130 -15.28 -11.88 -9.11
N THR A 131 -15.05 -11.87 -7.79
CA THR A 131 -15.81 -11.12 -6.79
C THR A 131 -15.18 -9.78 -6.41
N VAL A 132 -14.11 -9.38 -7.07
CA VAL A 132 -13.42 -8.10 -6.79
C VAL A 132 -14.19 -6.97 -7.46
N ILE A 133 -14.60 -5.96 -6.71
CA ILE A 133 -15.27 -4.76 -7.23
C ILE A 133 -14.25 -3.63 -7.40
N TYR A 134 -13.39 -3.42 -6.40
CA TYR A 134 -12.40 -2.36 -6.36
C TYR A 134 -11.13 -2.83 -5.64
N GLY A 135 -9.97 -2.52 -6.20
CA GLY A 135 -8.69 -3.00 -5.67
C GLY A 135 -8.47 -4.49 -5.93
N CYS A 136 -7.40 -5.05 -5.40
CA CYS A 136 -7.11 -6.49 -5.43
C CYS A 136 -5.97 -6.80 -4.45
N ASP A 137 -6.24 -7.64 -3.45
CA ASP A 137 -5.26 -8.00 -2.41
C ASP A 137 -4.73 -9.44 -2.51
N ILE A 138 -4.95 -10.13 -3.63
CA ILE A 138 -4.56 -11.54 -3.78
C ILE A 138 -3.06 -11.75 -3.49
N CYS A 139 -2.20 -10.86 -3.96
CA CYS A 139 -0.76 -10.93 -3.70
C CYS A 139 -0.40 -10.68 -2.22
N GLN A 140 -1.16 -9.85 -1.51
CA GLN A 140 -1.00 -9.57 -0.08
C GLN A 140 -1.50 -10.75 0.76
N ILE A 141 -2.71 -11.26 0.46
CA ILE A 141 -3.29 -12.43 1.15
C ILE A 141 -2.40 -13.67 1.03
N SER A 142 -1.74 -13.87 -0.12
CA SER A 142 -0.83 -15.01 -0.34
C SER A 142 0.55 -14.83 0.32
N CYS A 143 0.89 -13.62 0.78
CA CYS A 143 2.20 -13.34 1.37
C CYS A 143 2.32 -13.96 2.77
N PRO A 144 3.40 -14.73 3.05
CA PRO A 144 3.60 -15.33 4.37
C PRO A 144 3.83 -14.27 5.47
N TYR A 145 4.36 -13.09 5.14
CA TYR A 145 4.55 -12.00 6.09
C TYR A 145 3.24 -11.37 6.57
N ASN A 146 2.12 -11.61 5.89
CA ASN A 146 0.80 -11.12 6.28
C ASN A 146 -0.01 -12.13 7.11
N LYS A 147 0.57 -13.31 7.40
CA LYS A 147 -0.14 -14.33 8.16
C LYS A 147 -0.11 -14.05 9.66
N GLY A 148 -1.30 -14.10 10.28
CA GLY A 148 -1.43 -13.98 11.73
C GLY A 148 -1.12 -12.58 12.26
N LEU A 149 -1.17 -11.56 11.41
CA LEU A 149 -1.08 -10.19 11.83
C LEU A 149 -2.42 -9.71 12.36
N ASP A 150 -2.42 -9.23 13.58
CA ASP A 150 -3.54 -8.46 14.11
C ASP A 150 -3.40 -7.01 13.65
N ASN A 151 -4.50 -6.40 13.23
CA ASN A 151 -4.53 -4.98 12.92
C ASN A 151 -5.19 -4.22 14.10
N PRO A 152 -4.40 -3.72 15.07
CA PRO A 152 -4.94 -3.02 16.23
C PRO A 152 -5.59 -1.67 15.87
N LEU A 153 -5.37 -1.18 14.65
CA LEU A 153 -5.96 0.05 14.14
C LEU A 153 -7.17 -0.19 13.24
N ALA A 154 -7.58 -1.46 13.03
CA ALA A 154 -8.79 -1.77 12.31
C ALA A 154 -9.98 -1.18 13.09
N THR A 155 -10.61 -0.18 12.51
CA THR A 155 -11.92 0.30 12.97
C THR A 155 -13.00 -0.66 12.49
N GLU A 156 -14.11 -0.74 13.18
CA GLU A 156 -15.28 -1.45 12.68
C GLU A 156 -15.65 -0.88 11.30
N ILE A 157 -15.64 -1.75 10.30
CA ILE A 157 -16.05 -1.39 8.95
C ILE A 157 -17.57 -1.56 8.89
N ASP A 158 -18.26 -0.52 8.44
CA ASP A 158 -19.69 -0.61 8.16
C ASP A 158 -19.93 -1.77 7.18
N PRO A 159 -20.77 -2.77 7.55
CA PRO A 159 -21.06 -3.92 6.70
C PRO A 159 -21.57 -3.55 5.30
N ASP A 160 -22.34 -2.47 5.19
CA ASP A 160 -22.88 -2.00 3.91
C ASP A 160 -21.78 -1.41 3.00
N LEU A 161 -20.72 -0.83 3.59
CA LEU A 161 -19.53 -0.42 2.84
C LEU A 161 -18.63 -1.59 2.46
N ALA A 162 -18.56 -2.62 3.32
CA ALA A 162 -17.73 -3.79 3.06
C ALA A 162 -18.35 -4.72 1.99
N HIS A 163 -19.69 -4.78 1.96
CA HIS A 163 -20.46 -5.65 1.06
C HIS A 163 -21.61 -4.88 0.42
N PRO A 164 -21.33 -3.88 -0.44
CA PRO A 164 -22.37 -3.04 -1.03
C PRO A 164 -23.27 -3.86 -1.95
N GLU A 165 -24.56 -3.53 -1.96
CA GLU A 165 -25.46 -4.04 -2.98
C GLU A 165 -25.04 -3.53 -4.37
N LEU A 166 -24.95 -4.42 -5.36
CA LEU A 166 -24.46 -4.07 -6.70
C LEU A 166 -25.53 -3.46 -7.59
N ILE A 167 -26.81 -3.79 -7.38
CA ILE A 167 -27.93 -3.33 -8.23
C ILE A 167 -28.01 -1.79 -8.29
N PRO A 168 -27.92 -1.03 -7.17
CA PRO A 168 -27.94 0.43 -7.22
C PRO A 168 -26.81 1.03 -8.06
N PHE A 169 -25.62 0.38 -8.13
CA PHE A 169 -24.52 0.88 -8.95
C PHE A 169 -24.78 0.73 -10.45
N ILE A 170 -25.59 -0.26 -10.86
CA ILE A 170 -25.97 -0.45 -12.28
C ILE A 170 -27.01 0.60 -12.68
N GLU A 171 -27.90 0.99 -11.78
CA GLU A 171 -28.95 1.99 -12.02
C GLU A 171 -28.42 3.45 -12.05
N LEU A 172 -27.28 3.72 -11.40
CA LEU A 172 -26.65 5.04 -11.39
C LEU A 172 -25.84 5.37 -12.66
N SER A 173 -25.75 4.45 -13.61
CA SER A 173 -24.89 4.58 -14.80
C SER A 173 -25.56 5.23 -16.02
N ASN A 174 -26.62 6.01 -15.84
CA ASN A 174 -27.28 6.80 -16.90
C ASN A 174 -27.05 8.29 -16.74
#